data_17d4d3e59959d8befdfe7fd3287764ff
#
_entry.id   17d4d3e59959d8befdfe7fd3287764ff
#
_cell.length_a   1.000
_cell.length_b   1.000
_cell.length_c   1.000
_cell.angle_alpha   90.00
_cell.angle_beta   90.00
_cell.angle_gamma   90.00
#
_symmetry.space_group_name_H-M   'P 1'
#
loop_
_entity.id
_entity.type
_entity.pdbx_description
1 polymer ?
#
loop_
_entity_poly.entity_id
_entity_poly.type
_entity_poly.pdbx_seq_one_letter_code
_entity_poly.pdbx_strand_id
1 'polypeptide(L)'
;LPVVGDLATRHQLWCVDQRGHGGSSRASAYRTVDYVPDIVTLLREHIRQPAVVYGHSLGSMVAAGVAAEIPELVRGLVLEDPPFETMGSRIRQTRLHSYFRGVAGILRSGATPLELARDLAEVCMVDPVTNAVQRVCDVRDPVFLKFTGQSLAQLDPRVLEPIVAGDWLRGYDMHELIPRIAAPTLLLRADPAVGGMLTEDDALWCREHLRDGTLLDYPGVPHLIHQARPKELATHVLGFVASLDQ
;
A
#
# COMPACT_ATOMS: atom_id res chain seq x y z
N LEU A 1 -2.97 13.54 -1.39
CA LEU A 1 -3.45 12.61 -2.41
C LEU A 1 -4.65 13.21 -3.12
N PRO A 2 -4.80 13.13 -4.46
CA PRO A 2 -5.91 13.73 -5.19
C PRO A 2 -7.30 13.28 -4.68
N VAL A 3 -7.43 12.01 -4.30
CA VAL A 3 -8.68 11.42 -3.79
C VAL A 3 -9.12 11.98 -2.43
N VAL A 4 -8.18 12.43 -1.60
CA VAL A 4 -8.46 12.92 -0.23
C VAL A 4 -9.41 14.12 -0.24
N GLY A 5 -9.23 15.06 -1.18
CA GLY A 5 -10.10 16.22 -1.31
C GLY A 5 -11.57 15.85 -1.57
N ASP A 6 -11.81 14.89 -2.45
CA ASP A 6 -13.16 14.44 -2.79
C ASP A 6 -13.82 13.70 -1.61
N LEU A 7 -13.08 12.83 -0.92
CA LEU A 7 -13.58 12.12 0.26
C LEU A 7 -13.85 13.06 1.44
N ALA A 8 -13.00 14.08 1.64
CA ALA A 8 -13.15 15.07 2.72
C ALA A 8 -14.40 15.96 2.58
N THR A 9 -15.03 16.00 1.40
CA THR A 9 -16.28 16.75 1.22
C THR A 9 -17.46 16.15 2.00
N ARG A 10 -17.38 14.87 2.38
CA ARG A 10 -18.48 14.13 3.00
C ARG A 10 -18.11 13.44 4.32
N HIS A 11 -16.81 13.25 4.57
CA HIS A 11 -16.32 12.48 5.71
C HIS A 11 -15.18 13.21 6.41
N GLN A 12 -15.08 13.02 7.73
CA GLN A 12 -13.85 13.34 8.47
C GLN A 12 -12.79 12.28 8.12
N LEU A 13 -11.60 12.72 7.73
CA LEU A 13 -10.50 11.85 7.35
C LEU A 13 -9.35 11.91 8.35
N TRP A 14 -8.81 10.75 8.66
CA TRP A 14 -7.58 10.59 9.42
C TRP A 14 -6.51 10.04 8.47
N CYS A 15 -5.60 10.93 8.02
CA CYS A 15 -4.49 10.54 7.16
C CYS A 15 -3.28 10.24 8.04
N VAL A 16 -2.79 8.99 7.97
CA VAL A 16 -1.75 8.49 8.87
C VAL A 16 -0.45 8.33 8.12
N ASP A 17 0.62 8.95 8.62
CA ASP A 17 1.97 8.52 8.28
C ASP A 17 2.29 7.26 9.08
N GLN A 18 2.60 6.17 8.41
CA GLN A 18 3.00 4.92 9.07
C GLN A 18 4.31 5.11 9.84
N ARG A 19 4.57 4.28 10.88
CA ARG A 19 5.88 4.30 11.57
C ARG A 19 7.03 4.32 10.57
N GLY A 20 8.05 5.09 10.84
CA GLY A 20 9.21 5.24 9.95
C GLY A 20 8.98 6.06 8.68
N HIS A 21 7.77 6.59 8.46
CA HIS A 21 7.41 7.43 7.31
C HIS A 21 7.01 8.84 7.76
N GLY A 22 7.26 9.83 6.91
CA GLY A 22 6.77 11.18 7.09
C GLY A 22 7.10 11.78 8.45
N GLY A 23 6.06 12.30 9.13
CA GLY A 23 6.15 12.88 10.47
C GLY A 23 6.10 11.88 11.62
N SER A 24 5.86 10.59 11.34
CA SER A 24 5.76 9.56 12.39
C SER A 24 7.10 9.11 12.92
N SER A 25 7.09 8.62 14.17
CA SER A 25 8.30 8.15 14.86
C SER A 25 8.96 6.97 14.14
N ARG A 26 10.28 6.90 14.27
CA ARG A 26 11.06 5.72 13.88
C ARG A 26 10.82 4.59 14.87
N ALA A 27 10.94 3.34 14.39
CA ALA A 27 10.71 2.14 15.19
C ALA A 27 11.86 1.13 15.03
N SER A 28 11.83 0.06 15.80
CA SER A 28 12.83 -1.02 15.72
C SER A 28 12.46 -2.10 14.71
N ALA A 29 11.21 -2.16 14.24
CA ALA A 29 10.72 -3.20 13.35
C ALA A 29 9.74 -2.64 12.31
N TYR A 30 9.79 -3.17 11.08
CA TYR A 30 9.08 -2.67 9.90
C TYR A 30 8.55 -3.79 8.99
N ARG A 31 8.22 -4.95 9.55
CA ARG A 31 7.46 -5.97 8.84
C ARG A 31 6.01 -5.54 8.72
N THR A 32 5.27 -6.08 7.80
CA THR A 32 3.84 -5.74 7.62
C THR A 32 3.03 -5.85 8.91
N VAL A 33 3.28 -6.88 9.70
CA VAL A 33 2.58 -7.09 11.01
C VAL A 33 2.92 -6.02 12.04
N ASP A 34 4.09 -5.39 11.96
CA ASP A 34 4.53 -4.41 12.97
C ASP A 34 3.74 -3.09 12.88
N TYR A 35 3.13 -2.80 11.73
CA TYR A 35 2.31 -1.59 11.53
C TYR A 35 0.89 -1.71 12.07
N VAL A 36 0.34 -2.93 12.17
CA VAL A 36 -1.05 -3.17 12.57
C VAL A 36 -1.36 -2.61 13.96
N PRO A 37 -0.54 -2.82 15.00
CA PRO A 37 -0.81 -2.30 16.35
C PRO A 37 -0.90 -0.78 16.42
N ASP A 38 -0.20 -0.03 15.55
CA ASP A 38 -0.28 1.42 15.53
C ASP A 38 -1.68 1.91 15.14
N ILE A 39 -2.24 1.29 14.10
CA ILE A 39 -3.58 1.65 13.61
C ILE A 39 -4.67 1.14 14.56
N VAL A 40 -4.48 -0.03 15.18
CA VAL A 40 -5.35 -0.53 16.24
C VAL A 40 -5.39 0.46 17.40
N THR A 41 -4.24 0.95 17.85
CA THR A 41 -4.14 1.98 18.91
C THR A 41 -4.83 3.28 18.50
N LEU A 42 -4.62 3.75 17.26
CA LEU A 42 -5.28 4.94 16.74
C LEU A 42 -6.82 4.80 16.79
N LEU A 43 -7.35 3.66 16.34
CA LEU A 43 -8.79 3.40 16.36
C LEU A 43 -9.33 3.32 17.79
N ARG A 44 -8.67 2.60 18.70
CA ARG A 44 -9.11 2.40 20.08
C ARG A 44 -9.02 3.65 20.94
N GLU A 45 -7.92 4.41 20.80
CA GLU A 45 -7.62 5.50 21.76
C GLU A 45 -8.01 6.88 21.25
N HIS A 46 -7.98 7.09 19.93
CA HIS A 46 -8.20 8.42 19.35
C HIS A 46 -9.52 8.52 18.58
N ILE A 47 -9.82 7.59 17.68
CA ILE A 47 -11.05 7.63 16.89
C ILE A 47 -12.24 7.16 17.72
N ARG A 48 -12.12 6.07 18.47
CA ARG A 48 -13.07 5.57 19.48
C ARG A 48 -14.46 5.26 18.95
N GLN A 49 -14.59 5.03 17.67
CA GLN A 49 -15.83 4.66 17.00
C GLN A 49 -15.54 3.84 15.77
N PRO A 50 -16.47 2.99 15.31
CA PRO A 50 -16.27 2.23 14.07
C PRO A 50 -16.02 3.15 12.88
N ALA A 51 -14.97 2.87 12.12
CA ALA A 51 -14.53 3.66 10.98
C ALA A 51 -14.42 2.81 9.71
N VAL A 52 -14.47 3.44 8.56
CA VAL A 52 -14.01 2.83 7.31
C VAL A 52 -12.50 2.97 7.25
N VAL A 53 -11.83 1.83 7.09
CA VAL A 53 -10.36 1.80 6.96
C VAL A 53 -10.00 1.63 5.48
N TYR A 54 -9.22 2.58 4.96
CA TYR A 54 -8.75 2.56 3.58
C TYR A 54 -7.24 2.47 3.55
N GLY A 55 -6.72 1.55 2.77
CA GLY A 55 -5.29 1.40 2.54
C GLY A 55 -4.94 1.14 1.08
N HIS A 56 -3.76 1.62 0.66
CA HIS A 56 -3.14 1.30 -0.61
C HIS A 56 -1.84 0.55 -0.37
N SER A 57 -1.55 -0.48 -1.15
CA SER A 57 -0.29 -1.24 -1.09
C SER A 57 0.00 -1.78 0.33
N LEU A 58 1.12 -1.42 0.96
CA LEU A 58 1.39 -1.71 2.37
C LEU A 58 0.20 -1.31 3.26
N GLY A 59 -0.36 -0.12 3.03
CA GLY A 59 -1.52 0.37 3.79
C GLY A 59 -2.73 -0.55 3.68
N SER A 60 -2.96 -1.19 2.53
CA SER A 60 -4.05 -2.16 2.36
C SER A 60 -3.82 -3.44 3.15
N MET A 61 -2.58 -3.91 3.22
CA MET A 61 -2.22 -5.08 4.02
C MET A 61 -2.35 -4.80 5.51
N VAL A 62 -1.92 -3.61 5.96
CA VAL A 62 -2.12 -3.15 7.34
C VAL A 62 -3.61 -3.03 7.66
N ALA A 63 -4.41 -2.43 6.76
CA ALA A 63 -5.85 -2.28 6.93
C ALA A 63 -6.56 -3.64 7.06
N ALA A 64 -6.17 -4.64 6.26
CA ALA A 64 -6.67 -6.00 6.37
C ALA A 64 -6.32 -6.63 7.73
N GLY A 65 -5.08 -6.45 8.20
CA GLY A 65 -4.65 -6.90 9.53
C GLY A 65 -5.47 -6.29 10.65
N VAL A 66 -5.71 -4.97 10.58
CA VAL A 66 -6.55 -4.24 11.54
C VAL A 66 -7.99 -4.77 11.55
N ALA A 67 -8.58 -4.98 10.36
CA ALA A 67 -9.96 -5.48 10.27
C ALA A 67 -10.13 -6.90 10.82
N ALA A 68 -9.08 -7.73 10.74
CA ALA A 68 -9.08 -9.08 11.32
C ALA A 68 -8.83 -9.07 12.84
N GLU A 69 -8.12 -8.05 13.38
CA GLU A 69 -7.77 -7.96 14.81
C GLU A 69 -8.87 -7.28 15.63
N ILE A 70 -9.50 -6.21 15.12
CA ILE A 70 -10.52 -5.42 15.81
C ILE A 70 -11.76 -5.21 14.93
N PRO A 71 -12.48 -6.30 14.55
CA PRO A 71 -13.60 -6.20 13.64
C PRO A 71 -14.72 -5.26 14.13
N GLU A 72 -14.84 -5.08 15.45
CA GLU A 72 -15.84 -4.21 16.08
C GLU A 72 -15.61 -2.71 15.83
N LEU A 73 -14.39 -2.31 15.45
CA LEU A 73 -14.03 -0.93 15.13
C LEU A 73 -13.85 -0.66 13.63
N VAL A 74 -14.04 -1.68 12.79
CA VAL A 74 -13.96 -1.54 11.34
C VAL A 74 -15.34 -1.78 10.73
N ARG A 75 -16.03 -0.68 10.36
CA ARG A 75 -17.37 -0.79 9.78
C ARG A 75 -17.35 -1.04 8.28
N GLY A 76 -16.24 -0.84 7.60
CA GLY A 76 -16.00 -1.10 6.19
C GLY A 76 -14.51 -1.05 5.86
N LEU A 77 -14.10 -1.78 4.84
CA LEU A 77 -12.69 -1.90 4.47
C LEU A 77 -12.51 -1.63 2.99
N VAL A 78 -11.55 -0.78 2.63
CA VAL A 78 -11.15 -0.53 1.24
C VAL A 78 -9.69 -0.90 1.06
N LEU A 79 -9.43 -1.87 0.21
CA LEU A 79 -8.10 -2.41 -0.10
C LEU A 79 -7.72 -2.05 -1.53
N GLU A 80 -6.87 -1.03 -1.71
CA GLU A 80 -6.38 -0.63 -3.01
C GLU A 80 -5.11 -1.38 -3.35
N ASP A 81 -5.21 -2.29 -4.30
CA ASP A 81 -4.14 -3.08 -4.91
C ASP A 81 -3.15 -3.68 -3.90
N PRO A 82 -3.62 -4.47 -2.91
CA PRO A 82 -2.75 -5.10 -1.94
C PRO A 82 -1.77 -6.04 -2.64
N PRO A 83 -0.46 -5.93 -2.36
CA PRO A 83 0.54 -6.73 -3.06
C PRO A 83 0.62 -8.19 -2.60
N PHE A 84 0.14 -8.49 -1.39
CA PHE A 84 0.19 -9.82 -0.79
C PHE A 84 1.49 -10.59 -1.16
N GLU A 85 1.38 -11.80 -1.71
CA GLU A 85 2.52 -12.64 -2.05
C GLU A 85 3.40 -12.09 -3.19
N THR A 86 2.94 -11.10 -3.95
CA THR A 86 3.80 -10.39 -4.93
C THR A 86 4.97 -9.68 -4.24
N MET A 87 4.75 -9.15 -3.03
CA MET A 87 5.80 -8.57 -2.19
C MET A 87 6.34 -9.55 -1.14
N GLY A 88 5.77 -10.74 -1.05
CA GLY A 88 6.19 -11.84 -0.19
C GLY A 88 7.06 -12.85 -0.94
N SER A 89 6.57 -14.07 -1.06
CA SER A 89 7.31 -15.19 -1.66
C SER A 89 7.70 -14.96 -3.11
N ARG A 90 6.94 -14.13 -3.85
CA ARG A 90 7.16 -13.84 -5.27
C ARG A 90 7.99 -12.58 -5.55
N ILE A 91 8.41 -11.80 -4.54
CA ILE A 91 9.10 -10.51 -4.77
C ILE A 91 10.35 -10.65 -5.65
N ARG A 92 11.12 -11.74 -5.46
CA ARG A 92 12.34 -12.00 -6.24
C ARG A 92 12.07 -12.32 -7.71
N GLN A 93 10.81 -12.61 -8.06
CA GLN A 93 10.34 -12.85 -9.42
C GLN A 93 9.85 -11.57 -10.10
N THR A 94 9.99 -10.42 -9.42
CA THR A 94 9.54 -9.11 -9.89
C THR A 94 10.70 -8.13 -10.00
N ARG A 95 10.52 -7.08 -10.81
CA ARG A 95 11.45 -5.93 -10.86
C ARG A 95 11.51 -5.13 -9.54
N LEU A 96 10.54 -5.34 -8.65
CA LEU A 96 10.43 -4.61 -7.38
C LEU A 96 11.58 -4.95 -6.43
N HIS A 97 12.07 -6.19 -6.45
CA HIS A 97 13.19 -6.56 -5.59
C HIS A 97 14.44 -5.74 -5.91
N SER A 98 14.80 -5.61 -7.20
CA SER A 98 15.94 -4.79 -7.62
C SER A 98 15.68 -3.29 -7.37
N TYR A 99 14.44 -2.82 -7.59
CA TYR A 99 14.04 -1.45 -7.27
C TYR A 99 14.27 -1.13 -5.78
N PHE A 100 13.70 -1.93 -4.87
CA PHE A 100 13.84 -1.67 -3.43
C PHE A 100 15.29 -1.79 -2.94
N ARG A 101 16.07 -2.70 -3.50
CA ARG A 101 17.52 -2.75 -3.24
C ARG A 101 18.24 -1.48 -3.70
N GLY A 102 17.90 -0.98 -4.87
CA GLY A 102 18.45 0.27 -5.39
C GLY A 102 18.06 1.46 -4.50
N VAL A 103 16.78 1.56 -4.11
CA VAL A 103 16.31 2.61 -3.20
C VAL A 103 16.99 2.52 -1.84
N ALA A 104 17.14 1.34 -1.27
CA ALA A 104 17.88 1.16 -0.02
C ALA A 104 19.34 1.63 -0.14
N GLY A 105 19.97 1.41 -1.30
CA GLY A 105 21.35 1.83 -1.57
C GLY A 105 21.56 3.35 -1.67
N ILE A 106 20.53 4.10 -2.03
CA ILE A 106 20.64 5.57 -2.13
C ILE A 106 20.25 6.30 -0.83
N LEU A 107 19.54 5.63 0.08
CA LEU A 107 19.16 6.21 1.36
C LEU A 107 20.38 6.43 2.26
N ARG A 108 20.60 7.67 2.65
CA ARG A 108 21.69 8.07 3.53
C ARG A 108 21.28 9.24 4.43
N SER A 109 21.87 9.31 5.60
CA SER A 109 21.61 10.42 6.51
C SER A 109 22.07 11.76 5.92
N GLY A 110 21.21 12.77 6.04
CA GLY A 110 21.50 14.13 5.59
C GLY A 110 21.38 14.36 4.08
N ALA A 111 20.98 13.36 3.28
CA ALA A 111 20.70 13.59 1.88
C ALA A 111 19.48 14.51 1.70
N THR A 112 19.61 15.49 0.82
CA THR A 112 18.49 16.38 0.50
C THR A 112 17.45 15.69 -0.41
N PRO A 113 16.18 16.13 -0.39
CA PRO A 113 15.17 15.60 -1.31
C PRO A 113 15.58 15.64 -2.78
N LEU A 114 16.33 16.67 -3.19
CA LEU A 114 16.77 16.82 -4.57
C LEU A 114 17.88 15.83 -4.95
N GLU A 115 18.81 15.56 -4.03
CA GLU A 115 19.83 14.52 -4.22
C GLU A 115 19.18 13.15 -4.32
N LEU A 116 18.26 12.81 -3.40
CA LEU A 116 17.53 11.56 -3.45
C LEU A 116 16.69 11.40 -4.72
N ALA A 117 16.08 12.47 -5.23
CA ALA A 117 15.35 12.43 -6.49
C ALA A 117 16.27 12.16 -7.69
N ARG A 118 17.48 12.73 -7.71
CA ARG A 118 18.49 12.47 -8.74
C ARG A 118 19.03 11.05 -8.68
N ASP A 119 19.37 10.59 -7.49
CA ASP A 119 19.85 9.23 -7.27
C ASP A 119 18.77 8.19 -7.61
N LEU A 120 17.51 8.45 -7.24
CA LEU A 120 16.36 7.60 -7.59
C LEU A 120 16.18 7.48 -9.10
N ALA A 121 16.41 8.55 -9.86
CA ALA A 121 16.30 8.55 -11.31
C ALA A 121 17.20 7.48 -11.96
N GLU A 122 18.38 7.23 -11.36
CA GLU A 122 19.38 6.28 -11.85
C GLU A 122 19.21 4.86 -11.27
N VAL A 123 18.29 4.64 -10.33
CA VAL A 123 18.00 3.30 -9.82
C VAL A 123 17.53 2.40 -10.96
N CYS A 124 18.17 1.23 -11.07
CA CYS A 124 17.87 0.23 -12.08
C CYS A 124 16.88 -0.81 -11.55
N MET A 125 15.84 -1.04 -12.33
CA MET A 125 14.90 -2.13 -12.18
C MET A 125 15.29 -3.24 -13.15
N VAL A 126 15.58 -4.42 -12.64
CA VAL A 126 16.00 -5.57 -13.44
C VAL A 126 14.84 -6.56 -13.52
N ASP A 127 14.46 -6.92 -14.74
CA ASP A 127 13.49 -7.99 -14.96
C ASP A 127 14.17 -9.34 -14.72
N PRO A 128 13.69 -10.15 -13.76
CA PRO A 128 14.38 -11.39 -13.38
C PRO A 128 14.27 -12.51 -14.42
N VAL A 129 13.37 -12.39 -15.40
CA VAL A 129 13.15 -13.39 -16.46
C VAL A 129 13.99 -13.03 -17.71
N THR A 130 13.89 -11.78 -18.15
CA THR A 130 14.51 -11.32 -19.39
C THR A 130 15.88 -10.68 -19.18
N ASN A 131 16.27 -10.38 -17.93
CA ASN A 131 17.42 -9.57 -17.56
C ASN A 131 17.41 -8.14 -18.15
N ALA A 132 16.28 -7.69 -18.67
CA ALA A 132 16.14 -6.32 -19.16
C ALA A 132 16.30 -5.33 -18.00
N VAL A 133 17.12 -4.29 -18.23
CA VAL A 133 17.39 -3.23 -17.26
C VAL A 133 16.67 -1.96 -17.70
N GLN A 134 15.97 -1.33 -16.78
CA GLN A 134 15.24 -0.09 -16.98
C GLN A 134 15.48 0.85 -15.80
N ARG A 135 15.88 2.09 -16.06
CA ARG A 135 16.03 3.09 -14.99
C ARG A 135 14.67 3.64 -14.59
N VAL A 136 14.57 4.11 -13.37
CA VAL A 136 13.34 4.77 -12.89
C VAL A 136 12.98 5.98 -13.72
N CYS A 137 13.96 6.79 -14.16
CA CYS A 137 13.72 7.96 -15.02
C CYS A 137 13.20 7.60 -16.43
N ASP A 138 13.36 6.37 -16.89
CA ASP A 138 12.86 5.95 -18.20
C ASP A 138 11.33 5.71 -18.18
N VAL A 139 10.72 5.56 -16.98
CA VAL A 139 9.30 5.22 -16.78
C VAL A 139 8.56 6.13 -15.82
N ARG A 140 9.26 7.09 -15.19
CA ARG A 140 8.67 8.04 -14.23
C ARG A 140 9.06 9.46 -14.61
N ASP A 141 8.09 10.35 -14.54
CA ASP A 141 8.29 11.76 -14.83
C ASP A 141 9.05 12.50 -13.71
N PRO A 142 9.55 13.70 -13.96
CA PRO A 142 10.27 14.50 -12.97
C PRO A 142 9.45 14.90 -11.75
N VAL A 143 8.11 14.98 -11.86
CA VAL A 143 7.22 15.33 -10.74
C VAL A 143 7.17 14.16 -9.77
N PHE A 144 7.01 12.93 -10.29
CA PHE A 144 7.09 11.71 -9.48
C PHE A 144 8.44 11.59 -8.76
N LEU A 145 9.56 11.83 -9.47
CA LEU A 145 10.90 11.73 -8.87
C LEU A 145 11.08 12.74 -7.73
N LYS A 146 10.65 13.99 -7.93
CA LYS A 146 10.73 15.03 -6.87
C LYS A 146 9.86 14.68 -5.66
N PHE A 147 8.63 14.25 -5.90
CA PHE A 147 7.72 13.86 -4.82
C PHE A 147 8.28 12.67 -4.03
N THR A 148 8.77 11.66 -4.74
CA THR A 148 9.38 10.47 -4.10
C THR A 148 10.65 10.85 -3.35
N GLY A 149 11.51 11.73 -3.90
CA GLY A 149 12.68 12.22 -3.21
C GLY A 149 12.36 12.96 -1.89
N GLN A 150 11.26 13.72 -1.86
CA GLN A 150 10.76 14.34 -0.61
C GLN A 150 10.31 13.29 0.41
N SER A 151 9.60 12.25 -0.04
CA SER A 151 9.15 11.15 0.82
C SER A 151 10.32 10.35 1.36
N LEU A 152 11.31 10.04 0.52
CA LEU A 152 12.52 9.30 0.90
C LEU A 152 13.37 10.05 1.93
N ALA A 153 13.41 11.39 1.86
CA ALA A 153 14.14 12.21 2.83
C ALA A 153 13.55 12.12 4.26
N GLN A 154 12.29 11.71 4.37
CA GLN A 154 11.57 11.54 5.63
C GLN A 154 11.42 10.06 6.03
N LEU A 155 11.91 9.13 5.19
CA LEU A 155 11.83 7.70 5.45
C LEU A 155 12.94 7.24 6.39
N ASP A 156 12.62 6.38 7.36
CA ASP A 156 13.64 5.60 8.05
C ASP A 156 14.22 4.55 7.10
N PRO A 157 15.54 4.56 6.80
CA PRO A 157 16.13 3.60 5.87
C PRO A 157 15.85 2.13 6.23
N ARG A 158 15.68 1.82 7.52
CA ARG A 158 15.37 0.47 8.02
C ARG A 158 14.02 -0.07 7.57
N VAL A 159 13.10 0.79 7.09
CA VAL A 159 11.82 0.37 6.49
C VAL A 159 12.03 -0.59 5.32
N LEU A 160 13.11 -0.43 4.57
CA LEU A 160 13.40 -1.25 3.41
C LEU A 160 14.16 -2.56 3.74
N GLU A 161 14.72 -2.68 4.93
CA GLU A 161 15.49 -3.87 5.32
C GLU A 161 14.69 -5.18 5.20
N PRO A 162 13.48 -5.33 5.77
CA PRO A 162 12.72 -6.56 5.65
C PRO A 162 12.27 -6.85 4.20
N ILE A 163 12.04 -5.82 3.38
CA ILE A 163 11.70 -6.00 1.97
C ILE A 163 12.90 -6.57 1.20
N VAL A 164 14.07 -5.98 1.38
CA VAL A 164 15.32 -6.41 0.72
C VAL A 164 15.73 -7.80 1.19
N ALA A 165 15.52 -8.12 2.46
CA ALA A 165 15.80 -9.44 3.02
C ALA A 165 14.82 -10.52 2.54
N GLY A 166 13.63 -10.14 2.03
CA GLY A 166 12.54 -11.07 1.69
C GLY A 166 11.78 -11.57 2.92
N ASP A 167 11.73 -10.76 3.97
CA ASP A 167 11.25 -11.06 5.32
C ASP A 167 10.01 -10.20 5.70
N TRP A 168 9.56 -9.39 4.75
CA TRP A 168 8.55 -8.36 4.95
C TRP A 168 7.21 -8.91 5.43
N LEU A 169 6.81 -10.10 4.91
CA LEU A 169 5.57 -10.79 5.28
C LEU A 169 5.74 -11.80 6.43
N ARG A 170 6.90 -11.89 7.07
CA ARG A 170 7.04 -12.81 8.21
C ARG A 170 6.00 -12.52 9.29
N GLY A 171 5.14 -13.52 9.58
CA GLY A 171 4.03 -13.42 10.52
C GLY A 171 2.74 -12.83 9.92
N TYR A 172 2.73 -12.51 8.62
CA TYR A 172 1.55 -12.08 7.89
C TYR A 172 1.16 -13.16 6.88
N ASP A 173 0.05 -13.82 7.09
CA ASP A 173 -0.51 -14.81 6.19
C ASP A 173 -1.90 -14.36 5.74
N MET A 174 -2.04 -14.03 4.44
CA MET A 174 -3.31 -13.60 3.88
C MET A 174 -4.38 -14.69 3.96
N HIS A 175 -3.99 -15.96 3.87
CA HIS A 175 -4.92 -17.11 3.89
C HIS A 175 -5.54 -17.34 5.27
N GLU A 176 -4.81 -16.99 6.34
CA GLU A 176 -5.34 -17.00 7.71
C GLU A 176 -6.12 -15.73 8.05
N LEU A 177 -5.73 -14.60 7.47
CA LEU A 177 -6.20 -13.28 7.85
C LEU A 177 -7.52 -12.90 7.14
N ILE A 178 -7.61 -13.08 5.83
CA ILE A 178 -8.77 -12.66 5.01
C ILE A 178 -10.08 -13.30 5.49
N PRO A 179 -10.17 -14.62 5.83
CA PRO A 179 -11.41 -15.22 6.32
C PRO A 179 -11.90 -14.68 7.67
N ARG A 180 -11.03 -13.99 8.42
CA ARG A 180 -11.38 -13.37 9.72
C ARG A 180 -11.99 -11.99 9.57
N ILE A 181 -11.90 -11.37 8.40
CA ILE A 181 -12.47 -10.04 8.14
C ILE A 181 -13.97 -10.14 8.12
N ALA A 182 -14.63 -9.46 9.05
CA ALA A 182 -16.09 -9.43 9.18
C ALA A 182 -16.72 -8.24 8.46
N ALA A 183 -15.96 -7.16 8.27
CA ALA A 183 -16.44 -5.92 7.64
C ALA A 183 -16.69 -6.11 6.13
N PRO A 184 -17.74 -5.49 5.58
CA PRO A 184 -17.87 -5.34 4.14
C PRO A 184 -16.60 -4.77 3.54
N THR A 185 -16.11 -5.37 2.46
CA THR A 185 -14.80 -5.07 1.90
C THR A 185 -14.89 -4.74 0.41
N LEU A 186 -14.37 -3.59 0.04
CA LEU A 186 -14.15 -3.19 -1.35
C LEU A 186 -12.68 -3.47 -1.72
N LEU A 187 -12.46 -4.47 -2.56
CA LEU A 187 -11.15 -4.84 -3.09
C LEU A 187 -10.97 -4.23 -4.48
N LEU A 188 -9.97 -3.39 -4.64
CA LEU A 188 -9.67 -2.68 -5.88
C LEU A 188 -8.39 -3.27 -6.48
N ARG A 189 -8.48 -3.81 -7.68
CA ARG A 189 -7.34 -4.42 -8.38
C ARG A 189 -6.88 -3.54 -9.53
N ALA A 190 -5.63 -3.10 -9.49
CA ALA A 190 -4.94 -2.53 -10.63
C ALA A 190 -4.59 -3.62 -11.66
N ASP A 191 -4.29 -3.21 -12.89
CA ASP A 191 -3.97 -4.16 -13.96
C ASP A 191 -2.52 -4.67 -13.85
N PRO A 192 -2.31 -5.98 -13.60
CA PRO A 192 -0.97 -6.56 -13.51
C PRO A 192 -0.13 -6.39 -14.80
N ALA A 193 -0.78 -6.31 -15.97
CA ALA A 193 -0.09 -6.12 -17.25
C ALA A 193 0.65 -4.79 -17.35
N VAL A 194 0.24 -3.77 -16.58
CA VAL A 194 0.85 -2.45 -16.53
C VAL A 194 1.44 -2.10 -15.15
N GLY A 195 1.63 -3.11 -14.29
CA GLY A 195 2.31 -2.96 -13.00
C GLY A 195 1.41 -2.93 -11.78
N GLY A 196 0.16 -3.41 -11.87
CA GLY A 196 -0.65 -3.78 -10.72
C GLY A 196 0.01 -4.90 -9.93
N MET A 197 -0.23 -4.94 -8.63
CA MET A 197 0.47 -5.85 -7.72
C MET A 197 -0.42 -6.99 -7.21
N LEU A 198 -1.73 -6.81 -7.19
CA LEU A 198 -2.68 -7.85 -6.83
C LEU A 198 -2.88 -8.78 -8.05
N THR A 199 -2.42 -10.01 -7.94
CA THR A 199 -2.60 -11.01 -9.01
C THR A 199 -4.07 -11.39 -9.15
N GLU A 200 -4.43 -11.98 -10.29
CA GLU A 200 -5.79 -12.48 -10.49
C GLU A 200 -6.13 -13.60 -9.51
N ASP A 201 -5.22 -14.54 -9.31
CA ASP A 201 -5.41 -15.67 -8.39
C ASP A 201 -5.61 -15.17 -6.95
N ASP A 202 -4.78 -14.23 -6.48
CA ASP A 202 -4.92 -13.67 -5.13
C ASP A 202 -6.24 -12.88 -4.98
N ALA A 203 -6.65 -12.14 -6.02
CA ALA A 203 -7.90 -11.37 -6.01
C ALA A 203 -9.14 -12.28 -5.98
N LEU A 204 -9.15 -13.33 -6.80
CA LEU A 204 -10.23 -14.32 -6.82
C LEU A 204 -10.30 -15.06 -5.51
N TRP A 205 -9.16 -15.47 -4.98
CA TRP A 205 -9.10 -16.13 -3.68
C TRP A 205 -9.64 -15.23 -2.56
N CYS A 206 -9.24 -13.95 -2.52
CA CYS A 206 -9.77 -12.99 -1.55
C CYS A 206 -11.29 -12.83 -1.68
N ARG A 207 -11.80 -12.69 -2.90
CA ARG A 207 -13.25 -12.55 -3.15
C ARG A 207 -14.04 -13.75 -2.65
N GLU A 208 -13.48 -14.96 -2.79
CA GLU A 208 -14.15 -16.21 -2.35
C GLU A 208 -14.12 -16.38 -0.83
N HIS A 209 -13.13 -15.80 -0.13
CA HIS A 209 -12.93 -16.00 1.31
C HIS A 209 -13.32 -14.79 2.17
N LEU A 210 -13.52 -13.61 1.58
CA LEU A 210 -14.14 -12.48 2.26
C LEU A 210 -15.63 -12.78 2.52
N ARG A 211 -16.12 -12.49 3.71
CA ARG A 211 -17.55 -12.72 4.06
C ARG A 211 -18.50 -11.85 3.25
N ASP A 212 -18.09 -10.61 2.99
CA ASP A 212 -18.82 -9.63 2.18
C ASP A 212 -17.76 -8.84 1.37
N GLY A 213 -17.40 -9.39 0.21
CA GLY A 213 -16.33 -8.88 -0.64
C GLY A 213 -16.83 -8.43 -2.01
N THR A 214 -16.59 -7.17 -2.37
CA THR A 214 -16.78 -6.64 -3.73
C THR A 214 -15.43 -6.41 -4.37
N LEU A 215 -15.19 -7.06 -5.51
CA LEU A 215 -13.97 -6.85 -6.33
C LEU A 215 -14.29 -5.91 -7.49
N LEU A 216 -13.49 -4.86 -7.63
CA LEU A 216 -13.50 -3.98 -8.81
C LEU A 216 -12.14 -3.97 -9.49
N ASP A 217 -12.14 -4.27 -10.78
CA ASP A 217 -10.95 -4.23 -11.63
C ASP A 217 -10.80 -2.86 -12.30
N TYR A 218 -9.54 -2.41 -12.44
CA TYR A 218 -9.14 -1.20 -13.15
C TYR A 218 -8.24 -1.55 -14.33
N PRO A 219 -8.81 -2.00 -15.47
CA PRO A 219 -8.04 -2.39 -16.64
C PRO A 219 -7.18 -1.24 -17.19
N GLY A 220 -5.93 -1.52 -17.53
CA GLY A 220 -4.97 -0.52 -18.04
C GLY A 220 -4.50 0.48 -16.98
N VAL A 221 -4.82 0.29 -15.70
CA VAL A 221 -4.44 1.21 -14.61
C VAL A 221 -3.34 0.56 -13.77
N PRO A 222 -2.18 1.24 -13.58
CA PRO A 222 -1.08 0.72 -12.78
C PRO A 222 -1.38 0.79 -11.27
N HIS A 223 -0.49 0.24 -10.48
CA HIS A 223 -0.54 0.11 -9.01
C HIS A 223 -1.11 1.34 -8.24
N LEU A 224 -0.86 2.56 -8.71
CA LEU A 224 -1.32 3.79 -8.06
C LEU A 224 -2.67 4.23 -8.63
N ILE A 225 -3.76 3.49 -8.37
CA ILE A 225 -5.11 3.78 -8.88
C ILE A 225 -5.54 5.20 -8.48
N HIS A 226 -5.29 5.59 -7.22
CA HIS A 226 -5.61 6.91 -6.67
C HIS A 226 -4.89 8.08 -7.38
N GLN A 227 -3.81 7.81 -8.11
CA GLN A 227 -3.15 8.83 -8.95
C GLN A 227 -3.63 8.78 -10.40
N ALA A 228 -3.81 7.58 -10.95
CA ALA A 228 -4.19 7.38 -12.34
C ALA A 228 -5.67 7.67 -12.62
N ARG A 229 -6.56 7.36 -11.66
CA ARG A 229 -8.03 7.50 -11.77
C ARG A 229 -8.66 8.08 -10.49
N PRO A 230 -8.22 9.26 -9.99
CA PRO A 230 -8.63 9.76 -8.67
C PRO A 230 -10.14 9.98 -8.53
N LYS A 231 -10.80 10.51 -9.56
CA LYS A 231 -12.25 10.79 -9.52
C LYS A 231 -13.10 9.52 -9.58
N GLU A 232 -12.69 8.57 -10.42
CA GLU A 232 -13.36 7.28 -10.53
C GLU A 232 -13.22 6.50 -9.22
N LEU A 233 -12.04 6.45 -8.67
CA LEU A 233 -11.78 5.85 -7.36
C LEU A 233 -12.61 6.51 -6.25
N ALA A 234 -12.63 7.84 -6.18
CA ALA A 234 -13.44 8.56 -5.20
C ALA A 234 -14.92 8.22 -5.32
N THR A 235 -15.45 8.10 -6.55
CA THR A 235 -16.85 7.71 -6.79
C THR A 235 -17.14 6.30 -6.26
N HIS A 236 -16.26 5.34 -6.53
CA HIS A 236 -16.44 3.96 -6.06
C HIS A 236 -16.35 3.88 -4.53
N VAL A 237 -15.37 4.55 -3.93
CA VAL A 237 -15.21 4.57 -2.46
C VAL A 237 -16.39 5.25 -1.78
N LEU A 238 -16.85 6.41 -2.28
CA LEU A 238 -18.01 7.11 -1.71
C LEU A 238 -19.30 6.28 -1.87
N GLY A 239 -19.48 5.60 -3.03
CA GLY A 239 -20.61 4.70 -3.26
C GLY A 239 -20.61 3.52 -2.29
N PHE A 240 -19.42 2.90 -2.09
CA PHE A 240 -19.25 1.83 -1.11
C PHE A 240 -19.55 2.31 0.32
N VAL A 241 -19.00 3.45 0.74
CA VAL A 241 -19.27 3.98 2.09
C VAL A 241 -20.75 4.28 2.29
N ALA A 242 -21.43 4.82 1.28
CA ALA A 242 -22.86 5.08 1.34
C ALA A 242 -23.72 3.80 1.44
N SER A 243 -23.26 2.68 0.87
CA SER A 243 -23.97 1.39 0.97
C SER A 243 -23.90 0.76 2.37
N LEU A 244 -22.93 1.17 3.20
CA LEU A 244 -22.80 0.69 4.57
C LEU A 244 -23.87 1.26 5.53
N ASP A 245 -24.62 2.26 5.11
CA ASP A 245 -25.67 2.92 5.90
C ASP A 245 -27.07 2.37 5.59
N GLN A 246 -27.19 1.38 4.70
CA GLN A 246 -28.44 0.74 4.28
C GLN A 246 -28.67 -0.56 5.06
#